data_4f4e643b2d2a6be5ab890ce7452e2b2a
#
_entry.id   4f4e643b2d2a6be5ab890ce7452e2b2a
#
_cell.length_a   1.000
_cell.length_b   1.000
_cell.length_c   1.000
_cell.angle_alpha   90.00
_cell.angle_beta   90.00
_cell.angle_gamma   90.00
#
_symmetry.space_group_name_H-M   'P 1'
#
loop_
_entity.id
_entity.type
_entity.pdbx_description
1 polymer ?
#
loop_
_entity_poly.entity_id
_entity_poly.type
_entity_poly.pdbx_seq_one_letter_code
_entity_poly.pdbx_strand_id
1 'polypeptide(L)' 'MYETTVRTPQGEEKKRVYADTPQEARKLFEQLYGGPRAVPYIPHIIPS' A
#
# COMPACT_ATOMS: atom_id res chain seq x y z
N MET A 1 5.39 1.57 10.37
CA MET A 1 4.95 2.12 9.07
C MET A 1 5.16 1.10 7.96
N TYR A 2 4.25 1.03 7.02
CA TYR A 2 4.36 0.11 5.89
C TYR A 2 4.40 0.88 4.59
N GLU A 3 5.15 0.35 3.63
CA GLU A 3 5.32 0.93 2.31
C GLU A 3 5.03 -0.12 1.25
N THR A 4 4.40 0.30 0.17
CA THR A 4 4.26 -0.53 -1.03
C THR A 4 4.21 0.37 -2.26
N THR A 5 4.30 -0.26 -3.42
CA THR A 5 4.10 0.42 -4.69
C THR A 5 2.66 0.21 -5.12
N VAL A 6 1.94 1.29 -5.40
CA VAL A 6 0.55 1.23 -5.87
C VAL A 6 0.49 1.61 -7.33
N ARG A 7 -0.49 1.06 -8.04
CA ARG A 7 -0.76 1.41 -9.42
C ARG A 7 -1.78 2.53 -9.49
N THR A 8 -1.43 3.59 -10.20
CA THR A 8 -2.31 4.74 -10.40
C THR A 8 -2.47 4.98 -11.89
N PRO A 9 -3.46 5.81 -12.31
CA PRO A 9 -3.57 6.19 -13.73
C PRO A 9 -2.31 6.85 -14.29
N GLN A 10 -1.49 7.44 -13.44
CA GLN A 10 -0.23 8.08 -13.85
C GLN A 10 0.95 7.11 -13.84
N GLY A 11 0.76 5.87 -13.38
CA GLY A 11 1.82 4.88 -13.29
C GLY A 11 1.95 4.35 -11.87
N GLU A 12 3.12 3.76 -11.55
CA GLU A 12 3.36 3.18 -10.23
C GLU A 12 4.02 4.21 -9.32
N GLU A 13 3.54 4.29 -8.07
CA GLU A 13 4.05 5.23 -7.08
C GLU A 13 4.22 4.53 -5.74
N LYS A 14 5.26 4.90 -5.00
CA LYS A 14 5.46 4.40 -3.64
C LYS A 14 4.60 5.20 -2.67
N LYS A 15 3.89 4.48 -1.79
CA LYS A 15 3.02 5.07 -0.78
C LYS A 15 3.24 4.41 0.56
N ARG A 16 2.94 5.12 1.63
CA ARG A 16 3.15 4.67 3.01
C ARG A 16 1.89 4.84 3.83
N VAL A 17 1.68 3.92 4.77
CA VAL A 17 0.58 4.03 5.74
C VAL A 17 1.06 3.53 7.10
N TYR A 18 0.42 4.01 8.15
CA TYR A 18 0.59 3.45 9.49
C TYR A 18 -0.40 2.32 9.68
N ALA A 19 0.10 1.16 10.10
CA ALA A 19 -0.72 0.00 10.39
C ALA A 19 0.04 -0.91 11.36
N ASP A 20 -0.69 -1.80 12.02
CA ASP A 20 -0.09 -2.72 12.99
C ASP A 20 0.42 -3.99 12.33
N THR A 21 -0.18 -4.38 11.21
CA THR A 21 0.18 -5.61 10.50
C THR A 21 0.22 -5.35 8.99
N PRO A 22 0.93 -6.21 8.22
CA PRO A 22 0.93 -6.07 6.77
C PRO A 22 -0.46 -6.20 6.16
N GLN A 23 -1.31 -7.04 6.74
CA GLN A 23 -2.67 -7.25 6.26
C GLN A 23 -3.50 -5.96 6.41
N GLU A 24 -3.37 -5.27 7.54
CA GLU A 24 -4.06 -4.00 7.74
C GLU A 24 -3.53 -2.94 6.79
N ALA A 25 -2.21 -2.90 6.60
CA ALA A 25 -1.61 -1.97 5.66
C ALA A 25 -2.16 -2.18 4.26
N ARG A 26 -2.26 -3.44 3.83
CA ARG A 26 -2.80 -3.76 2.51
C ARG A 26 -4.24 -3.29 2.35
N LYS A 27 -5.07 -3.52 3.37
CA LYS A 27 -6.46 -3.06 3.35
C LYS A 27 -6.54 -1.55 3.20
N LEU A 28 -5.71 -0.82 3.93
CA LEU A 28 -5.67 0.64 3.84
C LEU A 28 -5.27 1.10 2.45
N PHE A 29 -4.23 0.49 1.87
CA PHE A 29 -3.82 0.82 0.51
C PHE A 29 -4.93 0.55 -0.49
N GLU A 30 -5.61 -0.59 -0.37
CA GLU A 30 -6.70 -0.94 -1.27
C GLU A 30 -7.85 0.06 -1.18
N GLN A 31 -8.19 0.49 0.02
CA GLN A 31 -9.25 1.49 0.22
C GLN A 31 -8.88 2.85 -0.35
N LEU A 32 -7.62 3.24 -0.21
CA LEU A 32 -7.16 4.55 -0.65
C LEU A 32 -6.96 4.64 -2.15
N TYR A 33 -6.56 3.54 -2.80
CA TYR A 33 -6.10 3.58 -4.18
C TYR A 33 -6.91 2.74 -5.16
N GLY A 34 -8.04 2.20 -4.74
CA GLY A 34 -8.99 1.61 -5.68
C GLY A 34 -9.08 0.11 -5.70
N GLY A 35 -8.66 -0.57 -4.62
CA GLY A 35 -8.89 -2.00 -4.48
C GLY A 35 -7.67 -2.87 -4.78
N PRO A 36 -7.86 -4.21 -4.82
CA PRO A 36 -6.72 -5.13 -4.93
C PRO A 36 -5.87 -4.96 -6.18
N ARG A 37 -6.46 -4.49 -7.26
CA ARG A 37 -5.73 -4.28 -8.51
C ARG A 37 -4.73 -3.14 -8.43
N ALA A 38 -4.97 -2.19 -7.53
CA ALA A 38 -4.07 -1.07 -7.33
C ALA A 38 -2.88 -1.43 -6.45
N VAL A 39 -2.94 -2.55 -5.73
CA VAL A 39 -1.91 -2.96 -4.76
C VAL A 39 -1.41 -4.37 -5.10
N PRO A 40 -0.65 -4.53 -6.20
CA PRO A 40 -0.18 -5.86 -6.63
C PRO A 40 0.96 -6.40 -5.78
N TYR A 41 1.55 -5.58 -4.93
CA TYR A 41 2.71 -5.95 -4.11
C TYR A 41 2.33 -6.06 -2.65
N ILE A 42 3.03 -6.91 -1.91
CA ILE A 42 2.83 -7.06 -0.47
C ILE A 42 3.52 -5.89 0.23
N PRO A 43 2.79 -5.12 1.09
CA PRO A 43 3.43 -4.05 1.86
C PRO A 43 4.52 -4.59 2.76
N HIS A 44 5.60 -3.84 2.91
CA HIS A 44 6.69 -4.20 3.79
C HIS A 44 6.91 -3.13 4.86
N ILE A 45 7.42 -3.56 6.01
CA ILE A 45 7.65 -2.64 7.13
C ILE A 45 8.90 -1.80 6.86
N ILE A 46 8.83 -0.52 7.22
CA ILE A 46 9.95 0.40 7.13
C ILE A 46 10.08 1.16 8.44
N PRO A 47 11.27 1.67 8.77
CA PRO A 47 11.45 2.53 9.94
C PRO A 47 10.57 3.77 9.81
N SER A 48 9.92 4.14 10.90
CA SER A 48 9.08 5.34 10.94
C SER A 48 9.88 6.55 11.41
#